data_a8943e16325cc023bb334082ddde528c
#
_entry.id   a8943e16325cc023bb334082ddde528c
#
_cell.length_a   1.000
_cell.length_b   1.000
_cell.length_c   1.000
_cell.angle_alpha   90.00
_cell.angle_beta   90.00
_cell.angle_gamma   90.00
#
_symmetry.space_group_name_H-M   'P 1'
#
loop_
_entity.id
_entity.type
_entity.pdbx_description
1 polymer ?
#
loop_
_entity_poly.entity_id
_entity_poly.type
_entity_poly.pdbx_seq_one_letter_code
_entity_poly.pdbx_strand_id
1 'polypeptide(L)'
;MSKKRWEDETLKPTLEKYPERKETLLDKRDILNTPEEVNESEIELPGKFPYTRGIHATGYRGRLWTMRQYAGFGTAKETNERFRYLLAEGQSGLSVAFDLPTQIGYDSDDVMATGEVGKVGVAIDSVEDMDALFNQVPLDKVSTSMTINAPASILLAMYIATGANQGVSQEKLRGTIQNDILKEYIARGTYIFPPKHSMRLTTDVFEYCADKVPNWNTISVSGYHIREAGCTAEQELAFTIANGIAYVEAAIEKGLDIDDFAPRMTFFFNGHND
;
A
#
# COMPACT_ATOMS: atom_id res chain seq x y z
N MET A 1 -9.97 -34.74 26.67
CA MET A 1 -10.73 -35.42 25.58
C MET A 1 -9.91 -35.21 24.33
N SER A 2 -9.57 -36.26 23.57
CA SER A 2 -8.85 -36.08 22.30
C SER A 2 -9.79 -35.52 21.23
N LYS A 3 -9.25 -34.80 20.21
CA LYS A 3 -10.01 -34.28 19.05
C LYS A 3 -10.86 -35.38 18.42
N LYS A 4 -10.26 -36.53 18.16
CA LYS A 4 -10.97 -37.68 17.56
C LYS A 4 -12.18 -38.12 18.38
N ARG A 5 -12.06 -38.18 19.71
CA ARG A 5 -13.19 -38.55 20.58
C ARG A 5 -14.30 -37.51 20.58
N TRP A 6 -13.92 -36.21 20.55
CA TRP A 6 -14.86 -35.11 20.39
C TRP A 6 -15.57 -35.15 19.03
N GLU A 7 -14.84 -35.45 17.96
CA GLU A 7 -15.42 -35.60 16.61
C GLU A 7 -16.48 -36.73 16.59
N ASP A 8 -16.16 -37.89 17.18
CA ASP A 8 -17.05 -39.04 17.15
C ASP A 8 -18.28 -38.86 18.08
N GLU A 9 -18.06 -38.34 19.30
CA GLU A 9 -19.10 -38.26 20.33
C GLU A 9 -19.95 -36.98 20.25
N THR A 10 -19.43 -35.91 19.65
CA THR A 10 -20.08 -34.59 19.68
C THR A 10 -20.31 -34.03 18.28
N LEU A 11 -19.26 -33.92 17.45
CA LEU A 11 -19.35 -33.25 16.16
C LEU A 11 -20.24 -34.04 15.19
N LYS A 12 -19.97 -35.28 14.93
CA LYS A 12 -20.75 -36.11 13.99
C LYS A 12 -22.25 -36.13 14.30
N PRO A 13 -22.69 -36.39 15.53
CA PRO A 13 -24.12 -36.34 15.88
C PRO A 13 -24.72 -34.92 15.70
N THR A 14 -23.91 -33.88 15.90
CA THR A 14 -24.37 -32.49 15.69
C THR A 14 -24.57 -32.21 14.21
N LEU A 15 -23.63 -32.64 13.36
CA LEU A 15 -23.72 -32.40 11.91
C LEU A 15 -24.83 -33.21 11.24
N GLU A 16 -25.17 -34.39 11.79
CA GLU A 16 -26.34 -35.16 11.34
C GLU A 16 -27.65 -34.41 11.59
N LYS A 17 -27.73 -33.65 12.69
CA LYS A 17 -28.91 -32.90 13.07
C LYS A 17 -28.93 -31.47 12.47
N TYR A 18 -27.76 -30.85 12.39
CA TYR A 18 -27.54 -29.49 11.92
C TYR A 18 -26.35 -29.49 10.95
N PRO A 19 -26.58 -29.82 9.67
CA PRO A 19 -25.50 -29.85 8.70
C PRO A 19 -24.90 -28.47 8.45
N GLU A 20 -23.61 -28.44 8.13
CA GLU A 20 -22.93 -27.20 7.74
C GLU A 20 -23.59 -26.54 6.54
N ARG A 21 -23.49 -25.21 6.48
CA ARG A 21 -23.91 -24.45 5.32
C ARG A 21 -22.98 -24.77 4.15
N LYS A 22 -23.54 -24.95 2.95
CA LYS A 22 -22.80 -25.31 1.73
C LYS A 22 -21.92 -24.19 1.19
N GLU A 23 -22.07 -22.97 1.67
CA GLU A 23 -21.35 -21.79 1.21
C GLU A 23 -20.71 -21.09 2.40
N THR A 24 -19.53 -21.52 2.78
CA THR A 24 -18.69 -20.77 3.72
C THR A 24 -17.33 -20.51 3.07
N LEU A 25 -16.82 -19.30 3.25
CA LEU A 25 -15.42 -18.94 2.91
C LEU A 25 -14.41 -19.79 3.71
N LEU A 26 -14.91 -20.64 4.61
CA LEU A 26 -14.16 -21.46 5.55
C LEU A 26 -14.18 -22.95 5.20
N ASP A 27 -14.72 -23.36 4.06
CA ASP A 27 -14.94 -24.77 3.66
C ASP A 27 -13.69 -25.66 3.70
N LYS A 28 -12.51 -25.06 3.74
CA LYS A 28 -11.23 -25.78 3.79
C LYS A 28 -10.59 -25.83 5.18
N ARG A 29 -11.26 -25.32 6.20
CA ARG A 29 -10.71 -25.29 7.57
C ARG A 29 -11.40 -26.31 8.46
N ASP A 30 -10.64 -26.93 9.35
CA ASP A 30 -11.21 -27.74 10.40
C ASP A 30 -12.07 -26.90 11.34
N ILE A 31 -13.19 -27.45 11.78
CA ILE A 31 -14.11 -26.80 12.75
C ILE A 31 -13.38 -26.53 14.08
N LEU A 32 -12.43 -27.38 14.45
CA LEU A 32 -11.64 -27.26 15.66
C LEU A 32 -10.16 -27.52 15.38
N ASN A 33 -9.31 -26.60 15.71
CA ASN A 33 -7.87 -26.79 15.79
C ASN A 33 -7.46 -26.98 17.25
N THR A 34 -6.57 -27.93 17.51
CA THR A 34 -6.08 -28.21 18.85
C THR A 34 -4.59 -27.93 18.98
N PRO A 35 -4.05 -27.70 20.21
CA PRO A 35 -2.61 -27.47 20.42
C PRO A 35 -1.72 -28.58 19.85
N GLU A 36 -2.22 -29.82 19.74
CA GLU A 36 -1.48 -30.95 19.19
C GLU A 36 -1.16 -30.84 17.71
N GLU A 37 -1.88 -29.94 16.99
CA GLU A 37 -1.69 -29.65 15.56
C GLU A 37 -0.74 -28.46 15.31
N VAL A 38 -0.29 -27.82 16.38
CA VAL A 38 0.62 -26.68 16.30
C VAL A 38 2.06 -27.18 16.40
N ASN A 39 2.81 -26.96 15.34
CA ASN A 39 4.26 -27.19 15.39
C ASN A 39 4.95 -25.96 16.01
N GLU A 40 5.20 -26.00 17.31
CA GLU A 40 5.83 -24.87 18.02
C GLU A 40 7.22 -24.51 17.48
N SER A 41 7.91 -25.46 16.81
CA SER A 41 9.23 -25.17 16.20
C SER A 41 9.13 -24.27 14.95
N GLU A 42 7.96 -24.14 14.37
CA GLU A 42 7.69 -23.25 13.23
C GLU A 42 7.18 -21.85 13.66
N ILE A 43 6.96 -21.67 14.96
CA ILE A 43 6.43 -20.43 15.51
C ILE A 43 7.54 -19.69 16.26
N GLU A 44 8.16 -18.73 15.59
CA GLU A 44 9.20 -17.88 16.19
C GLU A 44 8.62 -16.76 17.09
N LEU A 45 9.49 -16.18 17.89
CA LEU A 45 9.16 -15.04 18.75
C LEU A 45 8.90 -13.77 17.89
N PRO A 46 8.10 -12.81 18.38
CA PRO A 46 7.83 -11.58 17.67
C PRO A 46 9.11 -10.85 17.22
N GLY A 47 9.16 -10.39 15.98
CA GLY A 47 10.31 -9.72 15.39
C GLY A 47 11.41 -10.65 14.86
N LYS A 48 11.18 -11.97 14.86
CA LYS A 48 12.11 -12.97 14.31
C LYS A 48 11.49 -13.65 13.09
N PHE A 49 12.33 -13.95 12.08
CA PHE A 49 11.94 -14.77 10.94
C PHE A 49 11.48 -16.15 11.42
N PRO A 50 10.40 -16.71 10.89
CA PRO A 50 9.57 -16.29 9.75
C PRO A 50 8.44 -15.28 10.07
N TYR A 51 8.53 -14.51 11.13
CA TYR A 51 7.61 -13.44 11.53
C TYR A 51 6.15 -13.87 11.76
N THR A 52 5.93 -15.09 12.14
CA THR A 52 4.60 -15.67 12.41
C THR A 52 3.82 -14.94 13.50
N ARG A 53 4.51 -14.21 14.36
CA ARG A 53 3.93 -13.34 15.41
C ARG A 53 4.15 -11.84 15.15
N GLY A 54 4.43 -11.46 13.90
CA GLY A 54 4.64 -10.09 13.47
C GLY A 54 6.09 -9.63 13.47
N ILE A 55 6.33 -8.57 12.72
CA ILE A 55 7.68 -8.00 12.46
C ILE A 55 8.24 -7.16 13.62
N HIS A 56 7.40 -6.77 14.58
CA HIS A 56 7.80 -5.94 15.71
C HIS A 56 7.77 -6.72 17.03
N ALA A 57 8.87 -6.71 17.76
CA ALA A 57 9.00 -7.43 19.04
C ALA A 57 7.93 -7.02 20.08
N THR A 58 7.51 -5.77 20.07
CA THR A 58 6.48 -5.23 20.97
C THR A 58 5.07 -5.22 20.38
N GLY A 59 4.91 -5.58 19.10
CA GLY A 59 3.66 -5.45 18.38
C GLY A 59 3.14 -4.00 18.44
N TYR A 60 1.86 -3.84 18.72
CA TYR A 60 1.23 -2.52 18.85
C TYR A 60 1.44 -1.84 20.22
N ARG A 61 2.13 -2.48 21.16
CA ARG A 61 2.42 -1.90 22.48
C ARG A 61 3.50 -0.80 22.41
N GLY A 62 4.43 -0.90 21.45
CA GLY A 62 5.43 0.13 21.19
C GLY A 62 4.89 1.30 20.39
N ARG A 63 4.05 1.02 19.39
CA ARG A 63 3.42 2.02 18.54
C ARG A 63 2.14 1.46 17.95
N LEU A 64 1.07 2.24 17.97
CA LEU A 64 -0.17 1.93 17.27
C LEU A 64 0.01 2.06 15.75
N TRP A 65 -0.89 1.47 14.98
CA TRP A 65 -0.96 1.68 13.53
C TRP A 65 -1.22 3.15 13.19
N THR A 66 -0.78 3.54 12.01
CA THR A 66 -1.04 4.89 11.51
C THR A 66 -2.49 4.99 11.02
N MET A 67 -3.25 5.93 11.60
CA MET A 67 -4.59 6.27 11.12
C MET A 67 -4.49 7.25 9.96
N ARG A 68 -5.07 6.88 8.81
CA ARG A 68 -5.12 7.70 7.60
C ARG A 68 -6.50 7.62 6.96
N GLN A 69 -6.99 8.77 6.53
CA GLN A 69 -8.16 8.84 5.66
C GLN A 69 -7.68 9.13 4.23
N TYR A 70 -8.18 8.37 3.27
CA TYR A 70 -7.95 8.62 1.85
C TYR A 70 -8.79 9.85 1.45
N ALA A 71 -8.15 10.92 1.04
CA ALA A 71 -8.79 12.18 0.74
C ALA A 71 -8.10 12.93 -0.40
N GLY A 72 -8.89 13.60 -1.20
CA GLY A 72 -8.48 14.44 -2.32
C GLY A 72 -9.71 14.76 -3.18
N PHE A 73 -9.89 16.02 -3.49
CA PHE A 73 -10.98 16.52 -4.35
C PHE A 73 -10.70 17.96 -4.76
N GLY A 74 -11.23 18.34 -5.91
CA GLY A 74 -11.17 19.72 -6.38
C GLY A 74 -9.73 20.23 -6.52
N THR A 75 -9.49 21.41 -5.97
CA THR A 75 -8.21 22.07 -5.99
C THR A 75 -7.28 21.63 -4.86
N ALA A 76 -5.99 21.86 -5.02
CA ALA A 76 -4.98 21.64 -4.00
C ALA A 76 -5.31 22.37 -2.68
N LYS A 77 -5.85 23.58 -2.76
CA LYS A 77 -6.25 24.40 -1.61
C LYS A 77 -7.42 23.76 -0.83
N GLU A 78 -8.47 23.32 -1.50
CA GLU A 78 -9.62 22.67 -0.87
C GLU A 78 -9.22 21.37 -0.19
N THR A 79 -8.39 20.57 -0.83
CA THR A 79 -7.84 19.34 -0.25
C THR A 79 -6.91 19.64 0.93
N ASN A 80 -6.10 20.72 0.88
CA ASN A 80 -5.28 21.17 2.02
C ASN A 80 -6.13 21.50 3.25
N GLU A 81 -7.23 22.22 3.08
CA GLU A 81 -8.15 22.53 4.19
C GLU A 81 -8.66 21.23 4.85
N ARG A 82 -8.99 20.22 4.03
CA ARG A 82 -9.38 18.90 4.53
C ARG A 82 -8.25 18.19 5.27
N PHE A 83 -7.02 18.20 4.76
CA PHE A 83 -5.86 17.59 5.42
C PHE A 83 -5.58 18.24 6.77
N ARG A 84 -5.61 19.56 6.85
CA ARG A 84 -5.41 20.26 8.11
C ARG A 84 -6.50 19.95 9.14
N TYR A 85 -7.74 19.85 8.70
CA TYR A 85 -8.85 19.39 9.55
C TYR A 85 -8.61 17.96 10.08
N LEU A 86 -8.25 17.01 9.21
CA LEU A 86 -8.00 15.63 9.61
C LEU A 86 -6.85 15.51 10.63
N LEU A 87 -5.79 16.28 10.45
CA LEU A 87 -4.68 16.33 11.42
C LEU A 87 -5.11 16.93 12.75
N ALA A 88 -5.95 17.97 12.75
CA ALA A 88 -6.50 18.56 13.96
C ALA A 88 -7.41 17.58 14.73
N GLU A 89 -8.13 16.70 14.00
CA GLU A 89 -8.95 15.62 14.56
C GLU A 89 -8.13 14.39 15.00
N GLY A 90 -6.80 14.47 15.00
CA GLY A 90 -5.91 13.47 15.58
C GLY A 90 -5.43 12.39 14.62
N GLN A 91 -5.61 12.55 13.30
CA GLN A 91 -4.95 11.65 12.35
C GLN A 91 -3.43 11.80 12.42
N SER A 92 -2.73 10.68 12.27
CA SER A 92 -1.27 10.61 12.38
C SER A 92 -0.56 10.52 11.02
N GLY A 93 -1.32 10.49 9.93
CA GLY A 93 -0.81 10.47 8.57
C GLY A 93 -1.86 10.88 7.56
N LEU A 94 -1.42 11.18 6.36
CA LEU A 94 -2.27 11.57 5.23
C LEU A 94 -2.23 10.52 4.12
N SER A 95 -3.30 10.41 3.36
CA SER A 95 -3.38 9.60 2.15
C SER A 95 -4.03 10.42 1.04
N VAL A 96 -3.27 10.66 -0.04
CA VAL A 96 -3.67 11.56 -1.13
C VAL A 96 -4.38 10.76 -2.21
N ALA A 97 -5.60 11.18 -2.54
CA ALA A 97 -6.31 10.80 -3.75
C ALA A 97 -6.03 11.83 -4.84
N PHE A 98 -5.36 11.43 -5.92
CA PHE A 98 -5.17 12.27 -7.11
C PHE A 98 -6.29 12.03 -8.11
N ASP A 99 -6.65 13.06 -8.87
CA ASP A 99 -7.64 12.93 -9.93
C ASP A 99 -7.12 12.10 -11.11
N LEU A 100 -8.00 11.74 -12.03
CA LEU A 100 -7.65 10.89 -13.16
C LEU A 100 -6.63 11.56 -14.10
N PRO A 101 -6.75 12.85 -14.48
CA PRO A 101 -5.73 13.52 -15.30
C PRO A 101 -4.33 13.42 -14.68
N THR A 102 -4.18 13.76 -13.40
CA THR A 102 -2.90 13.63 -12.69
C THR A 102 -2.38 12.19 -12.73
N GLN A 103 -3.24 11.17 -12.57
CA GLN A 103 -2.83 9.76 -12.56
C GLN A 103 -2.33 9.26 -13.92
N ILE A 104 -2.81 9.84 -15.02
CA ILE A 104 -2.43 9.46 -16.39
C ILE A 104 -1.52 10.48 -17.08
N GLY A 105 -1.05 11.50 -16.34
CA GLY A 105 -0.03 12.46 -16.78
C GLY A 105 -0.52 13.55 -17.71
N TYR A 106 -1.78 13.95 -17.59
CA TYR A 106 -2.32 15.13 -18.26
C TYR A 106 -2.41 16.32 -17.30
N ASP A 107 -2.09 17.50 -17.79
CA ASP A 107 -2.35 18.75 -17.09
C ASP A 107 -3.86 19.08 -17.12
N SER A 108 -4.32 19.89 -16.17
CA SER A 108 -5.74 20.22 -16.01
C SER A 108 -6.35 20.99 -17.18
N ASP A 109 -5.53 21.67 -17.99
CA ASP A 109 -5.94 22.42 -19.18
C ASP A 109 -5.89 21.59 -20.47
N ASP A 110 -5.46 20.34 -20.41
CA ASP A 110 -5.50 19.42 -21.55
C ASP A 110 -6.95 19.08 -21.92
N VAL A 111 -7.22 18.99 -23.22
CA VAL A 111 -8.54 18.63 -23.74
C VAL A 111 -9.00 17.26 -23.24
N MET A 112 -8.07 16.32 -23.00
CA MET A 112 -8.36 14.97 -22.48
C MET A 112 -8.73 14.98 -20.99
N ALA A 113 -8.39 16.03 -20.26
CA ALA A 113 -8.73 16.20 -18.84
C ALA A 113 -10.15 16.75 -18.63
N THR A 114 -10.81 17.22 -19.71
CA THR A 114 -12.11 17.88 -19.64
C THR A 114 -13.16 17.04 -18.92
N GLY A 115 -13.71 17.57 -17.83
CA GLY A 115 -14.76 16.94 -17.04
C GLY A 115 -14.27 15.95 -15.98
N GLU A 116 -12.97 15.70 -15.86
CA GLU A 116 -12.37 14.81 -14.86
C GLU A 116 -11.48 15.54 -13.85
N VAL A 117 -11.11 16.78 -14.09
CA VAL A 117 -10.26 17.59 -13.20
C VAL A 117 -10.90 17.74 -11.82
N GLY A 118 -10.18 17.34 -10.78
CA GLY A 118 -10.60 17.47 -9.38
C GLY A 118 -11.79 16.59 -8.96
N LYS A 119 -12.27 15.67 -9.79
CA LYS A 119 -13.52 14.94 -9.60
C LYS A 119 -13.39 13.73 -8.66
N VAL A 120 -12.41 12.87 -8.88
CA VAL A 120 -12.17 11.67 -8.07
C VAL A 120 -10.95 11.78 -7.17
N GLY A 121 -10.33 12.94 -7.15
CA GLY A 121 -9.13 13.25 -6.40
C GLY A 121 -8.73 14.70 -6.62
N VAL A 122 -7.60 15.11 -6.06
CA VAL A 122 -7.03 16.45 -6.23
C VAL A 122 -6.24 16.53 -7.54
N ALA A 123 -6.43 17.62 -8.28
CA ALA A 123 -5.62 17.96 -9.45
C ALA A 123 -4.28 18.55 -9.03
N ILE A 124 -3.17 18.00 -9.55
CA ILE A 124 -1.80 18.47 -9.31
C ILE A 124 -1.08 18.53 -10.65
N ASP A 125 -0.83 19.71 -11.14
CA ASP A 125 -0.16 19.95 -12.40
C ASP A 125 1.30 20.39 -12.19
N SER A 126 1.58 21.03 -11.06
CA SER A 126 2.86 21.72 -10.81
C SER A 126 3.33 21.55 -9.37
N VAL A 127 4.57 21.99 -9.11
CA VAL A 127 5.13 22.07 -7.76
C VAL A 127 4.37 23.10 -6.90
N GLU A 128 3.82 24.14 -7.50
CA GLU A 128 3.02 25.16 -6.83
C GLU A 128 1.71 24.55 -6.29
N ASP A 129 1.09 23.63 -7.02
CA ASP A 129 -0.08 22.89 -6.52
C ASP A 129 0.30 21.97 -5.38
N MET A 130 1.44 21.29 -5.46
CA MET A 130 1.95 20.46 -4.39
C MET A 130 2.27 21.29 -3.14
N ASP A 131 2.86 22.47 -3.29
CA ASP A 131 3.10 23.43 -2.20
C ASP A 131 1.77 23.90 -1.57
N ALA A 132 0.76 24.19 -2.39
CA ALA A 132 -0.57 24.56 -1.93
C ALA A 132 -1.24 23.41 -1.17
N LEU A 133 -1.13 22.16 -1.69
CA LEU A 133 -1.68 20.96 -1.08
C LEU A 133 -1.12 20.70 0.32
N PHE A 134 0.18 20.92 0.53
CA PHE A 134 0.84 20.67 1.81
C PHE A 134 1.15 21.95 2.60
N ASN A 135 0.54 23.08 2.24
CA ASN A 135 0.72 24.33 2.98
C ASN A 135 0.34 24.15 4.46
N GLN A 136 1.26 24.52 5.36
CA GLN A 136 1.12 24.38 6.81
C GLN A 136 0.94 22.91 7.33
N VAL A 137 1.25 21.92 6.52
CA VAL A 137 1.33 20.52 6.95
C VAL A 137 2.78 20.24 7.36
N PRO A 138 3.04 19.79 8.61
CA PRO A 138 4.42 19.57 9.10
C PRO A 138 4.99 18.26 8.52
N LEU A 139 5.62 18.32 7.34
CA LEU A 139 6.11 17.17 6.59
C LEU A 139 7.22 16.37 7.32
N ASP A 140 7.88 16.96 8.28
CA ASP A 140 8.84 16.29 9.17
C ASP A 140 8.17 15.41 10.23
N LYS A 141 6.88 15.62 10.51
CA LYS A 141 6.10 14.92 11.56
C LYS A 141 5.05 13.98 11.02
N VAL A 142 4.44 14.33 9.89
CA VAL A 142 3.37 13.58 9.25
C VAL A 142 3.96 12.62 8.21
N SER A 143 3.43 11.40 8.12
CA SER A 143 3.75 10.53 7.00
C SER A 143 2.65 10.59 5.95
N THR A 144 3.04 10.72 4.68
CA THR A 144 2.11 10.89 3.55
C THR A 144 2.13 9.66 2.66
N SER A 145 0.95 9.09 2.40
CA SER A 145 0.78 8.06 1.38
C SER A 145 0.22 8.70 0.10
N MET A 146 0.79 8.37 -1.04
CA MET A 146 0.36 8.85 -2.36
C MET A 146 -0.05 7.67 -3.24
N THR A 147 -1.32 7.60 -3.59
CA THR A 147 -1.85 6.58 -4.49
C THR A 147 -1.63 7.01 -5.94
N ILE A 148 -0.40 6.85 -6.40
CA ILE A 148 0.07 7.26 -7.72
C ILE A 148 1.05 6.23 -8.28
N ASN A 149 1.02 5.96 -9.58
CA ASN A 149 1.77 4.90 -10.24
C ASN A 149 2.59 5.40 -11.43
N ALA A 150 2.01 5.57 -12.60
CA ALA A 150 2.76 5.96 -13.79
C ALA A 150 3.57 7.26 -13.62
N PRO A 151 3.02 8.38 -13.11
CA PRO A 151 3.76 9.61 -12.83
C PRO A 151 4.36 9.67 -11.42
N ALA A 152 4.48 8.53 -10.72
CA ALA A 152 4.91 8.46 -9.33
C ALA A 152 6.23 9.17 -9.05
N SER A 153 7.23 9.03 -9.94
CA SER A 153 8.53 9.67 -9.80
C SER A 153 8.42 11.20 -9.83
N ILE A 154 7.55 11.75 -10.67
CA ILE A 154 7.33 13.19 -10.79
C ILE A 154 6.63 13.74 -9.53
N LEU A 155 5.55 13.08 -9.09
CA LEU A 155 4.82 13.51 -7.88
C LEU A 155 5.70 13.40 -6.63
N LEU A 156 6.57 12.40 -6.55
CA LEU A 156 7.55 12.30 -5.46
C LEU A 156 8.58 13.43 -5.53
N ALA A 157 9.08 13.77 -6.72
CA ALA A 157 10.00 14.90 -6.89
C ALA A 157 9.37 16.23 -6.46
N MET A 158 8.11 16.48 -6.84
CA MET A 158 7.34 17.64 -6.39
C MET A 158 7.19 17.66 -4.86
N TYR A 159 6.86 16.51 -4.24
CA TYR A 159 6.75 16.39 -2.79
C TYR A 159 8.07 16.68 -2.06
N ILE A 160 9.18 16.20 -2.59
CA ILE A 160 10.52 16.49 -2.06
C ILE A 160 10.85 17.97 -2.17
N ALA A 161 10.55 18.60 -3.33
CA ALA A 161 10.71 20.03 -3.53
C ALA A 161 9.86 20.85 -2.53
N THR A 162 8.60 20.48 -2.33
CA THR A 162 7.72 21.07 -1.31
C THR A 162 8.31 20.95 0.10
N GLY A 163 8.87 19.78 0.44
CA GLY A 163 9.59 19.61 1.70
C GLY A 163 10.75 20.61 1.85
N ALA A 164 11.56 20.76 0.80
CA ALA A 164 12.67 21.73 0.79
C ALA A 164 12.18 23.17 0.91
N ASN A 165 11.10 23.55 0.23
CA ASN A 165 10.46 24.86 0.34
C ASN A 165 9.98 25.16 1.77
N GLN A 166 9.59 24.12 2.52
CA GLN A 166 9.23 24.22 3.94
C GLN A 166 10.43 24.14 4.89
N GLY A 167 11.66 24.00 4.39
CA GLY A 167 12.87 23.84 5.20
C GLY A 167 13.02 22.44 5.81
N VAL A 168 12.31 21.44 5.31
CA VAL A 168 12.40 20.04 5.73
C VAL A 168 13.39 19.31 4.82
N SER A 169 14.46 18.75 5.42
CA SER A 169 15.43 17.96 4.66
C SER A 169 14.80 16.63 4.20
N GLN A 170 15.21 16.15 3.03
CA GLN A 170 14.61 14.97 2.41
C GLN A 170 14.78 13.69 3.24
N GLU A 171 15.83 13.58 4.07
CA GLU A 171 16.04 12.45 4.98
C GLU A 171 14.96 12.36 6.08
N LYS A 172 14.26 13.48 6.36
CA LYS A 172 13.18 13.52 7.34
C LYS A 172 11.82 13.20 6.75
N LEU A 173 11.68 13.25 5.44
CA LEU A 173 10.43 12.93 4.77
C LEU A 173 10.06 11.46 4.98
N ARG A 174 8.82 11.21 5.32
CA ARG A 174 8.28 9.87 5.56
C ARG A 174 6.98 9.69 4.83
N GLY A 175 6.83 8.56 4.20
CA GLY A 175 5.64 8.27 3.44
C GLY A 175 5.75 7.02 2.61
N THR A 176 4.81 6.88 1.71
CA THR A 176 4.74 5.79 0.75
C THR A 176 4.23 6.32 -0.57
N ILE A 177 4.87 5.94 -1.66
CA ILE A 177 4.33 6.10 -3.00
C ILE A 177 3.92 4.73 -3.52
N GLN A 178 2.75 4.61 -4.17
CA GLN A 178 2.30 3.29 -4.61
C GLN A 178 3.24 2.71 -5.66
N ASN A 179 3.53 3.44 -6.74
CA ASN A 179 4.60 3.13 -7.70
C ASN A 179 4.59 1.68 -8.22
N ASP A 180 3.43 1.03 -8.20
CA ASP A 180 3.23 -0.33 -8.67
C ASP A 180 2.66 -0.30 -10.09
N ILE A 181 3.55 -0.38 -11.08
CA ILE A 181 3.14 -0.28 -12.47
C ILE A 181 2.62 -1.62 -13.03
N LEU A 182 3.09 -2.76 -12.54
CA LEU A 182 2.68 -4.06 -13.06
C LEU A 182 1.18 -4.30 -12.86
N LYS A 183 0.62 -3.91 -11.72
CA LYS A 183 -0.82 -4.06 -11.49
C LYS A 183 -1.66 -3.14 -12.39
N GLU A 184 -1.08 -2.05 -12.89
CA GLU A 184 -1.78 -1.18 -13.85
C GLU A 184 -2.01 -1.89 -15.18
N TYR A 185 -1.03 -2.67 -15.67
CA TYR A 185 -1.21 -3.48 -16.88
C TYR A 185 -2.14 -4.68 -16.68
N ILE A 186 -2.20 -5.21 -15.45
CA ILE A 186 -2.98 -6.41 -15.12
C ILE A 186 -4.46 -6.06 -14.87
N ALA A 187 -4.74 -5.00 -14.10
CA ALA A 187 -6.06 -4.78 -13.53
C ALA A 187 -6.60 -3.35 -13.65
N ARG A 188 -5.78 -2.31 -13.37
CA ARG A 188 -6.31 -0.96 -13.17
C ARG A 188 -6.33 -0.08 -14.42
N GLY A 189 -5.33 -0.18 -15.29
CA GLY A 189 -5.32 0.43 -16.62
C GLY A 189 -4.78 1.88 -16.69
N THR A 190 -4.27 2.47 -15.61
CA THR A 190 -3.73 3.84 -15.61
C THR A 190 -2.21 3.87 -15.82
N TYR A 191 -1.73 3.30 -16.90
CA TYR A 191 -0.33 3.36 -17.33
C TYR A 191 -0.11 4.38 -18.43
N ILE A 192 1.13 4.92 -18.52
CA ILE A 192 1.53 5.92 -19.53
C ILE A 192 2.57 5.31 -20.47
N PHE A 193 3.57 4.62 -19.92
CA PHE A 193 4.71 4.12 -20.67
C PHE A 193 4.63 2.58 -20.86
N PRO A 194 5.33 2.02 -21.87
CA PRO A 194 5.48 0.57 -21.98
C PRO A 194 6.15 -0.06 -20.75
N PRO A 195 5.89 -1.35 -20.45
CA PRO A 195 6.34 -2.02 -19.21
C PRO A 195 7.84 -1.83 -18.89
N LYS A 196 8.71 -2.00 -19.90
CA LYS A 196 10.16 -1.87 -19.70
C LYS A 196 10.57 -0.47 -19.19
N HIS A 197 9.98 0.59 -19.72
CA HIS A 197 10.30 1.96 -19.31
C HIS A 197 9.69 2.29 -17.95
N SER A 198 8.51 1.78 -17.67
CA SER A 198 7.87 1.91 -16.36
C SER A 198 8.66 1.20 -15.26
N MET A 199 9.15 -0.03 -15.51
CA MET A 199 10.03 -0.74 -14.57
C MET A 199 11.32 0.02 -14.29
N ARG A 200 11.94 0.63 -15.32
CA ARG A 200 13.11 1.48 -15.13
C ARG A 200 12.82 2.67 -14.22
N LEU A 201 11.71 3.40 -14.46
CA LEU A 201 11.33 4.53 -13.59
C LEU A 201 11.07 4.09 -12.16
N THR A 202 10.45 2.93 -11.96
CA THR A 202 10.22 2.36 -10.61
C THR A 202 11.54 2.08 -9.89
N THR A 203 12.49 1.46 -10.56
CA THR A 203 13.81 1.16 -9.96
C THR A 203 14.70 2.41 -9.81
N ASP A 204 14.52 3.45 -10.65
CA ASP A 204 15.16 4.76 -10.46
C ASP A 204 14.71 5.41 -9.15
N VAL A 205 13.42 5.28 -8.79
CA VAL A 205 12.88 5.72 -7.49
C VAL A 205 13.50 4.94 -6.33
N PHE A 206 13.68 3.61 -6.47
CA PHE A 206 14.33 2.79 -5.43
C PHE A 206 15.74 3.29 -5.15
N GLU A 207 16.56 3.44 -6.21
CA GLU A 207 17.93 3.93 -6.11
C GLU A 207 18.01 5.32 -5.44
N TYR A 208 17.22 6.26 -5.93
CA TYR A 208 17.21 7.61 -5.38
C TYR A 208 16.80 7.64 -3.90
N CYS A 209 15.76 6.91 -3.53
CA CYS A 209 15.27 6.91 -2.17
C CYS A 209 16.22 6.19 -1.20
N ALA A 210 16.89 5.12 -1.62
CA ALA A 210 17.87 4.42 -0.78
C ALA A 210 18.98 5.36 -0.32
N ASP A 211 19.44 6.28 -1.20
CA ASP A 211 20.48 7.24 -0.88
C ASP A 211 19.96 8.52 -0.22
N LYS A 212 18.88 9.11 -0.74
CA LYS A 212 18.47 10.48 -0.40
C LYS A 212 17.25 10.59 0.51
N VAL A 213 16.35 9.59 0.49
CA VAL A 213 15.08 9.63 1.25
C VAL A 213 14.88 8.33 2.01
N PRO A 214 15.77 7.96 2.94
CA PRO A 214 15.86 6.61 3.53
C PRO A 214 14.63 6.20 4.35
N ASN A 215 13.75 7.15 4.69
CA ASN A 215 12.52 6.90 5.42
C ASN A 215 11.28 6.75 4.52
N TRP A 216 11.48 6.75 3.19
CA TRP A 216 10.39 6.62 2.21
C TRP A 216 10.16 5.16 1.81
N ASN A 217 8.92 4.73 1.81
CA ASN A 217 8.52 3.45 1.24
C ASN A 217 8.33 3.62 -0.27
N THR A 218 9.22 3.03 -1.03
CA THR A 218 9.41 3.29 -2.47
C THR A 218 8.38 2.64 -3.36
N ILE A 219 7.66 1.63 -2.83
CA ILE A 219 6.60 0.93 -3.53
C ILE A 219 5.59 0.36 -2.54
N SER A 220 4.34 0.25 -2.98
CA SER A 220 3.30 -0.56 -2.34
C SER A 220 2.76 -1.54 -3.38
N VAL A 221 3.31 -2.75 -3.39
CA VAL A 221 2.88 -3.80 -4.33
C VAL A 221 1.45 -4.19 -4.01
N SER A 222 0.55 -3.99 -4.99
CA SER A 222 -0.88 -3.92 -4.72
C SER A 222 -1.65 -5.12 -5.30
N GLY A 223 -2.09 -6.01 -4.43
CA GLY A 223 -3.05 -7.08 -4.75
C GLY A 223 -4.50 -6.59 -4.80
N TYR A 224 -4.84 -5.56 -4.02
CA TYR A 224 -6.20 -5.01 -3.90
C TYR A 224 -6.91 -4.86 -5.26
N HIS A 225 -6.28 -4.21 -6.24
CA HIS A 225 -6.89 -3.94 -7.54
C HIS A 225 -7.13 -5.22 -8.35
N ILE A 226 -6.26 -6.22 -8.21
CA ILE A 226 -6.40 -7.53 -8.85
C ILE A 226 -7.58 -8.28 -8.22
N ARG A 227 -7.73 -8.17 -6.89
CA ARG A 227 -8.86 -8.73 -6.16
C ARG A 227 -10.19 -8.10 -6.59
N GLU A 228 -10.24 -6.77 -6.66
CA GLU A 228 -11.42 -6.03 -7.13
C GLU A 228 -11.77 -6.34 -8.60
N ALA A 229 -10.78 -6.70 -9.42
CA ALA A 229 -11.00 -7.17 -10.79
C ALA A 229 -11.56 -8.62 -10.86
N GLY A 230 -11.74 -9.30 -9.72
CA GLY A 230 -12.47 -10.57 -9.62
C GLY A 230 -11.59 -11.81 -9.37
N CYS A 231 -10.32 -11.68 -9.02
CA CYS A 231 -9.50 -12.84 -8.67
C CYS A 231 -9.86 -13.38 -7.27
N THR A 232 -9.50 -14.65 -6.99
CA THR A 232 -9.63 -15.23 -5.65
C THR A 232 -8.55 -14.67 -4.70
N ALA A 233 -8.68 -14.89 -3.40
CA ALA A 233 -7.68 -14.46 -2.42
C ALA A 233 -6.31 -15.15 -2.65
N GLU A 234 -6.32 -16.42 -3.04
CA GLU A 234 -5.09 -17.16 -3.38
C GLU A 234 -4.42 -16.58 -4.62
N GLN A 235 -5.20 -16.20 -5.63
CA GLN A 235 -4.70 -15.56 -6.85
C GLN A 235 -4.17 -14.14 -6.55
N GLU A 236 -4.87 -13.36 -5.72
CA GLU A 236 -4.38 -12.07 -5.25
C GLU A 236 -3.00 -12.21 -4.63
N LEU A 237 -2.84 -13.12 -3.68
CA LEU A 237 -1.56 -13.37 -3.01
C LEU A 237 -0.49 -13.79 -4.01
N ALA A 238 -0.77 -14.76 -4.89
CA ALA A 238 0.17 -15.28 -5.86
C ALA A 238 0.65 -14.21 -6.83
N PHE A 239 -0.25 -13.43 -7.42
CA PHE A 239 0.09 -12.36 -8.37
C PHE A 239 0.84 -11.21 -7.70
N THR A 240 0.44 -10.84 -6.48
CA THR A 240 1.10 -9.76 -5.74
C THR A 240 2.54 -10.13 -5.39
N ILE A 241 2.78 -11.36 -4.92
CA ILE A 241 4.14 -11.82 -4.62
C ILE A 241 4.97 -11.95 -5.90
N ALA A 242 4.39 -12.47 -7.00
CA ALA A 242 5.08 -12.53 -8.29
C ALA A 242 5.51 -11.13 -8.79
N ASN A 243 4.63 -10.13 -8.69
CA ASN A 243 4.96 -8.74 -9.00
C ASN A 243 6.08 -8.22 -8.09
N GLY A 244 6.01 -8.51 -6.79
CA GLY A 244 7.06 -8.14 -5.82
C GLY A 244 8.42 -8.72 -6.19
N ILE A 245 8.48 -9.99 -6.57
CA ILE A 245 9.71 -10.65 -7.04
C ILE A 245 10.24 -9.96 -8.30
N ALA A 246 9.39 -9.66 -9.28
CA ALA A 246 9.80 -8.97 -10.50
C ALA A 246 10.41 -7.58 -10.24
N TYR A 247 9.88 -6.83 -9.27
CA TYR A 247 10.47 -5.55 -8.86
C TYR A 247 11.84 -5.73 -8.19
N VAL A 248 11.98 -6.74 -7.34
CA VAL A 248 13.26 -7.07 -6.69
C VAL A 248 14.30 -7.47 -7.73
N GLU A 249 13.96 -8.35 -8.65
CA GLU A 249 14.85 -8.78 -9.75
C GLU A 249 15.31 -7.59 -10.59
N ALA A 250 14.38 -6.71 -11.00
CA ALA A 250 14.72 -5.52 -11.79
C ALA A 250 15.65 -4.55 -11.03
N ALA A 251 15.48 -4.42 -9.72
CA ALA A 251 16.36 -3.58 -8.90
C ALA A 251 17.77 -4.20 -8.74
N ILE A 252 17.86 -5.51 -8.55
CA ILE A 252 19.13 -6.25 -8.50
C ILE A 252 19.86 -6.19 -9.84
N GLU A 253 19.14 -6.37 -10.96
CA GLU A 253 19.71 -6.23 -12.31
C GLU A 253 20.28 -4.83 -12.57
N LYS A 254 19.71 -3.81 -11.94
CA LYS A 254 20.21 -2.44 -11.97
C LYS A 254 21.47 -2.25 -11.10
N GLY A 255 21.82 -3.21 -10.24
CA GLY A 255 22.98 -3.19 -9.36
C GLY A 255 22.71 -2.69 -7.94
N LEU A 256 21.43 -2.61 -7.54
CA LEU A 256 21.07 -2.24 -6.16
C LEU A 256 21.25 -3.44 -5.21
N ASP A 257 21.75 -3.18 -4.00
CA ASP A 257 21.76 -4.19 -2.94
C ASP A 257 20.34 -4.38 -2.38
N ILE A 258 19.92 -5.62 -2.26
CA ILE A 258 18.56 -5.95 -1.79
C ILE A 258 18.30 -5.42 -0.37
N ASP A 259 19.29 -5.41 0.49
CA ASP A 259 19.15 -4.96 1.87
C ASP A 259 19.01 -3.42 1.99
N ASP A 260 19.38 -2.67 0.94
CA ASP A 260 19.22 -1.20 0.91
C ASP A 260 17.80 -0.78 0.54
N PHE A 261 17.09 -1.51 -0.31
CA PHE A 261 15.77 -1.11 -0.79
C PHE A 261 14.59 -1.99 -0.31
N ALA A 262 14.78 -3.31 -0.20
CA ALA A 262 13.69 -4.23 0.11
C ALA A 262 13.02 -3.97 1.48
N PRO A 263 13.72 -3.53 2.53
CA PRO A 263 13.09 -3.15 3.80
C PRO A 263 12.08 -2.00 3.69
N ARG A 264 12.10 -1.26 2.57
CA ARG A 264 11.16 -0.16 2.27
C ARG A 264 10.06 -0.53 1.28
N MET A 265 10.04 -1.76 0.81
CA MET A 265 8.91 -2.29 0.04
C MET A 265 7.73 -2.57 0.97
N THR A 266 6.54 -2.22 0.54
CA THR A 266 5.30 -2.48 1.26
C THR A 266 4.31 -3.22 0.36
N PHE A 267 3.29 -3.82 0.96
CA PHE A 267 2.25 -4.55 0.26
C PHE A 267 0.87 -3.99 0.61
N PHE A 268 -0.05 -4.09 -0.33
CA PHE A 268 -1.42 -3.69 -0.16
C PHE A 268 -2.37 -4.80 -0.61
N PHE A 269 -2.97 -5.50 0.33
CA PHE A 269 -3.94 -6.55 0.09
C PHE A 269 -5.36 -6.07 0.36
N ASN A 270 -6.32 -6.75 -0.24
CA ASN A 270 -7.73 -6.51 0.04
C ASN A 270 -8.11 -7.06 1.42
N GLY A 271 -8.95 -6.31 2.13
CA GLY A 271 -9.58 -6.71 3.38
C GLY A 271 -11.05 -6.32 3.35
N HIS A 272 -11.92 -7.22 2.92
CA HIS A 272 -13.36 -7.00 2.93
C HIS A 272 -13.93 -7.07 4.36
N ASN A 273 -15.10 -6.46 4.55
CA ASN A 273 -15.81 -6.43 5.83
C ASN A 273 -16.82 -7.58 6.00
N ASP A 274 -16.91 -8.49 5.06
CA ASP A 274 -17.83 -9.64 4.99
C ASP A 274 -17.17 -10.99 5.33
#